data_915b9dbb52a1f5aec13ca8a538d95ed9
#
_entry.id   915b9dbb52a1f5aec13ca8a538d95ed9
#
_cell.length_a   1.000
_cell.length_b   1.000
_cell.length_c   1.000
_cell.angle_alpha   90.00
_cell.angle_beta   90.00
_cell.angle_gamma   90.00
#
_symmetry.space_group_name_H-M   'P 1'
#
loop_
_entity.id
_entity.type
_entity.pdbx_description
1 polymer ?
#
loop_
_entity_poly.entity_id
_entity_poly.type
_entity_poly.pdbx_seq_one_letter_code
_entity_poly.pdbx_strand_id
1 'polypeptide(L)'
;MFPLASLADSHIPYYKSLSKNESWLRHYPDIQDFKEQTEKFFLTQKGMAVKVIEEHQSVGSKYIDWYRIELFNGIQGWIYHTQLTRKRSLLILRDTELYAFKSTSPDSWLTIQKGEILSPKIVNLLEVTPTMFKVSIINGKRNEIKGWIPRDERVWGDNPKELDKDFD
;
A
#
# COMPACT_ATOMS: atom_id res chain seq x y z
N MET A 1 7.32 -39.97 13.50
CA MET A 1 8.20 -38.79 13.21
C MET A 1 7.43 -37.91 12.24
N PHE A 2 6.78 -36.86 12.74
CA PHE A 2 6.09 -35.89 11.88
C PHE A 2 7.14 -34.92 11.35
N PRO A 3 7.18 -34.62 10.04
CA PRO A 3 8.07 -33.59 9.53
C PRO A 3 7.64 -32.25 10.14
N LEU A 4 8.56 -31.60 10.82
CA LEU A 4 8.45 -30.17 11.14
C LEU A 4 8.26 -29.43 9.82
N ALA A 5 7.03 -29.00 9.57
CA ALA A 5 6.77 -28.03 8.53
C ALA A 5 7.66 -26.84 8.83
N SER A 6 8.63 -26.60 7.97
CA SER A 6 9.38 -25.36 7.94
C SER A 6 8.34 -24.25 7.90
N LEU A 7 8.27 -23.43 8.93
CA LEU A 7 7.64 -22.12 8.89
C LEU A 7 8.47 -21.31 7.90
N ALA A 8 8.20 -21.49 6.61
CA ALA A 8 8.62 -20.53 5.61
C ALA A 8 8.04 -19.19 6.07
N ASP A 9 8.91 -18.22 6.34
CA ASP A 9 8.51 -16.87 6.70
C ASP A 9 7.54 -16.39 5.61
N SER A 10 6.26 -16.38 5.93
CA SER A 10 5.23 -15.95 5.01
C SER A 10 5.55 -14.50 4.64
N HIS A 11 5.84 -14.25 3.36
CA HIS A 11 6.06 -12.89 2.86
C HIS A 11 4.80 -12.02 2.95
N ILE A 12 3.67 -12.63 3.24
CA ILE A 12 2.37 -11.99 3.48
C ILE A 12 2.29 -11.58 4.98
N PRO A 13 1.67 -10.41 5.30
CA PRO A 13 1.13 -9.42 4.37
C PRO A 13 2.18 -8.48 3.79
N TYR A 14 1.87 -7.90 2.64
CA TYR A 14 2.63 -6.83 2.02
C TYR A 14 1.68 -5.87 1.27
N TYR A 15 2.20 -4.76 0.75
CA TYR A 15 1.38 -3.76 0.10
C TYR A 15 1.68 -3.63 -1.39
N LYS A 16 0.64 -3.39 -2.15
CA LYS A 16 0.65 -2.94 -3.54
C LYS A 16 -0.19 -1.67 -3.68
N SER A 17 -0.23 -1.11 -4.86
CA SER A 17 -1.10 0.04 -5.16
C SER A 17 -2.00 -0.28 -6.33
N LEU A 18 -3.18 0.34 -6.36
CA LEU A 18 -4.11 0.23 -7.47
C LEU A 18 -3.54 0.93 -8.71
N SER A 19 -3.61 0.27 -9.86
CA SER A 19 -3.14 0.81 -11.14
C SER A 19 -4.18 1.62 -11.89
N LYS A 20 -5.45 1.54 -11.49
CA LYS A 20 -6.61 2.16 -12.15
C LYS A 20 -7.48 2.93 -11.17
N ASN A 21 -8.25 3.90 -11.69
CA ASN A 21 -9.21 4.66 -10.89
C ASN A 21 -10.42 3.82 -10.46
N GLU A 22 -10.77 2.82 -11.25
CA GLU A 22 -11.86 1.90 -10.95
C GLU A 22 -11.33 0.48 -10.96
N SER A 23 -11.55 -0.23 -9.88
CA SER A 23 -11.17 -1.63 -9.74
C SER A 23 -12.30 -2.41 -9.08
N TRP A 24 -12.41 -3.67 -9.46
CA TRP A 24 -13.46 -4.56 -9.01
C TRP A 24 -12.90 -5.55 -8.00
N LEU A 25 -13.51 -5.62 -6.83
CA LEU A 25 -13.29 -6.71 -5.88
C LEU A 25 -14.31 -7.82 -6.12
N ARG A 26 -13.85 -9.05 -6.03
CA ARG A 26 -14.64 -10.25 -6.23
C ARG A 26 -14.60 -11.13 -4.98
N HIS A 27 -15.62 -11.98 -4.83
CA HIS A 27 -15.67 -12.93 -3.71
C HIS A 27 -14.67 -14.08 -3.87
N TYR A 28 -14.40 -14.49 -5.12
CA TYR A 28 -13.56 -15.64 -5.45
C TYR A 28 -12.52 -15.29 -6.51
N PRO A 29 -11.35 -15.99 -6.51
CA PRO A 29 -10.26 -15.67 -7.43
C PRO A 29 -10.47 -16.29 -8.80
N ASP A 30 -11.30 -17.06 -9.20
CA ASP A 30 -11.41 -17.64 -10.54
C ASP A 30 -12.59 -17.10 -11.37
N ILE A 31 -12.35 -16.99 -12.68
CA ILE A 31 -13.21 -16.24 -13.61
C ILE A 31 -14.34 -17.09 -14.19
N GLN A 32 -14.43 -18.37 -13.87
CA GLN A 32 -15.32 -19.28 -14.62
C GLN A 32 -16.81 -18.93 -14.54
N ASP A 33 -17.23 -18.05 -13.63
CA ASP A 33 -18.61 -17.56 -13.57
C ASP A 33 -18.71 -16.05 -13.34
N PHE A 34 -18.53 -15.28 -14.40
CA PHE A 34 -18.75 -13.83 -14.40
C PHE A 34 -20.16 -13.40 -14.00
N LYS A 35 -21.15 -14.29 -14.10
CA LYS A 35 -22.56 -13.94 -13.88
C LYS A 35 -23.03 -14.01 -12.44
N GLU A 36 -22.36 -14.77 -11.57
CA GLU A 36 -22.80 -14.98 -10.18
C GLU A 36 -22.00 -14.21 -9.14
N GLN A 37 -20.86 -13.61 -9.51
CA GLN A 37 -19.99 -12.90 -8.58
C GLN A 37 -20.27 -11.39 -8.58
N THR A 38 -21.43 -10.98 -8.13
CA THR A 38 -21.96 -9.65 -8.43
C THR A 38 -21.82 -8.61 -7.32
N GLU A 39 -21.03 -8.81 -6.28
CA GLU A 39 -20.72 -7.69 -5.42
C GLU A 39 -19.44 -7.00 -5.90
N LYS A 40 -19.66 -5.88 -6.57
CA LYS A 40 -18.64 -5.05 -7.18
C LYS A 40 -18.45 -3.82 -6.31
N PHE A 41 -17.35 -3.77 -5.57
CA PHE A 41 -16.96 -2.54 -4.89
C PHE A 41 -16.10 -1.71 -5.83
N PHE A 42 -16.49 -0.46 -6.05
CA PHE A 42 -15.68 0.48 -6.79
C PHE A 42 -14.53 0.97 -5.92
N LEU A 43 -13.32 0.73 -6.39
CA LEU A 43 -12.14 1.35 -5.84
C LEU A 43 -11.81 2.56 -6.70
N THR A 44 -12.10 3.74 -6.19
CA THR A 44 -12.21 4.96 -6.98
C THR A 44 -10.91 5.74 -7.18
N GLN A 45 -9.78 5.27 -6.64
CA GLN A 45 -8.53 6.05 -6.72
C GLN A 45 -7.33 5.21 -7.14
N LYS A 46 -6.81 5.55 -8.32
CA LYS A 46 -5.50 5.08 -8.78
C LYS A 46 -4.42 5.48 -7.77
N GLY A 47 -3.54 4.54 -7.48
CA GLY A 47 -2.44 4.73 -6.54
C GLY A 47 -2.78 4.43 -5.09
N MET A 48 -4.04 4.11 -4.74
CA MET A 48 -4.40 3.74 -3.38
C MET A 48 -3.65 2.47 -2.95
N ALA A 49 -3.04 2.51 -1.77
CA ALA A 49 -2.38 1.37 -1.16
C ALA A 49 -3.41 0.32 -0.73
N VAL A 50 -3.13 -0.94 -1.04
CA VAL A 50 -3.91 -2.10 -0.65
C VAL A 50 -3.02 -3.15 -0.01
N LYS A 51 -3.50 -3.81 1.03
CA LYS A 51 -2.78 -4.85 1.76
C LYS A 51 -3.08 -6.20 1.13
N VAL A 52 -2.08 -6.89 0.63
CA VAL A 52 -2.20 -8.25 0.13
C VAL A 52 -2.16 -9.21 1.32
N ILE A 53 -3.21 -10.01 1.45
CA ILE A 53 -3.38 -10.97 2.56
C ILE A 53 -3.40 -12.43 2.09
N GLU A 54 -3.61 -12.66 0.79
CA GLU A 54 -3.60 -14.00 0.21
C GLU A 54 -3.24 -13.91 -1.28
N GLU A 55 -2.65 -14.95 -1.82
CA GLU A 55 -2.27 -15.08 -3.21
C GLU A 55 -2.88 -16.34 -3.80
N HIS A 56 -3.31 -16.29 -5.06
CA HIS A 56 -3.84 -17.43 -5.79
C HIS A 56 -3.27 -17.50 -7.19
N GLN A 57 -2.91 -18.69 -7.60
CA GLN A 57 -2.47 -19.01 -8.95
C GLN A 57 -3.55 -19.86 -9.63
N SER A 58 -4.18 -19.33 -10.67
CA SER A 58 -5.20 -20.05 -11.44
C SER A 58 -4.61 -21.27 -12.13
N VAL A 59 -5.44 -22.29 -12.33
CA VAL A 59 -5.04 -23.50 -13.06
C VAL A 59 -4.55 -23.12 -14.45
N GLY A 60 -3.34 -23.55 -14.79
CA GLY A 60 -2.69 -23.23 -16.06
C GLY A 60 -1.93 -21.90 -16.11
N SER A 61 -2.03 -21.07 -15.07
CA SER A 61 -1.20 -19.87 -14.95
C SER A 61 0.22 -20.23 -14.53
N LYS A 62 1.21 -19.50 -15.05
CA LYS A 62 2.64 -19.66 -14.69
C LYS A 62 3.05 -18.78 -13.52
N TYR A 63 2.17 -17.91 -13.02
CA TYR A 63 2.44 -16.94 -11.96
C TYR A 63 1.18 -16.68 -11.14
N ILE A 64 1.35 -16.04 -9.99
CA ILE A 64 0.25 -15.54 -9.15
C ILE A 64 -0.53 -14.50 -9.96
N ASP A 65 -1.78 -14.73 -10.20
CA ASP A 65 -2.64 -13.88 -11.03
C ASP A 65 -3.80 -13.24 -10.27
N TRP A 66 -4.12 -13.74 -9.07
CA TRP A 66 -5.12 -13.18 -8.19
C TRP A 66 -4.54 -12.89 -6.80
N TYR A 67 -5.01 -11.78 -6.23
CA TYR A 67 -4.63 -11.34 -4.89
C TYR A 67 -5.87 -11.05 -4.07
N ARG A 68 -5.96 -11.64 -2.88
CA ARG A 68 -6.93 -11.19 -1.89
C ARG A 68 -6.35 -9.99 -1.19
N ILE A 69 -7.07 -8.89 -1.22
CA ILE A 69 -6.63 -7.62 -0.66
C ILE A 69 -7.57 -7.14 0.43
N GLU A 70 -7.01 -6.33 1.32
CA GLU A 70 -7.74 -5.59 2.34
C GLU A 70 -7.52 -4.09 2.11
N LEU A 71 -8.61 -3.34 2.15
CA LEU A 71 -8.61 -1.88 2.08
C LEU A 71 -8.46 -1.27 3.47
N PHE A 72 -8.13 0.02 3.52
CA PHE A 72 -7.95 0.78 4.76
C PHE A 72 -9.18 0.76 5.69
N ASN A 73 -10.36 0.51 5.17
CA ASN A 73 -11.63 0.41 5.91
C ASN A 73 -12.01 -1.04 6.27
N GLY A 74 -11.12 -2.01 6.07
CA GLY A 74 -11.32 -3.42 6.38
C GLY A 74 -12.08 -4.24 5.34
N ILE A 75 -12.54 -3.64 4.25
CA ILE A 75 -13.19 -4.37 3.15
C ILE A 75 -12.15 -5.27 2.48
N GLN A 76 -12.50 -6.54 2.26
CA GLN A 76 -11.65 -7.54 1.63
C GLN A 76 -12.30 -8.07 0.35
N GLY A 77 -11.46 -8.49 -0.59
CA GLY A 77 -11.91 -9.18 -1.80
C GLY A 77 -10.75 -9.54 -2.71
N TRP A 78 -11.07 -10.29 -3.77
CA TRP A 78 -10.11 -10.73 -4.76
C TRP A 78 -10.01 -9.76 -5.92
N ILE A 79 -8.79 -9.48 -6.33
CA ILE A 79 -8.48 -8.57 -7.45
C ILE A 79 -7.49 -9.23 -8.40
N TYR A 80 -7.67 -9.02 -9.70
CA TYR A 80 -6.78 -9.55 -10.72
C TYR A 80 -5.50 -8.73 -10.83
N HIS A 81 -4.38 -9.39 -11.08
CA HIS A 81 -3.04 -8.79 -11.03
C HIS A 81 -2.86 -7.54 -11.89
N THR A 82 -3.57 -7.43 -13.03
CA THR A 82 -3.46 -6.26 -13.92
C THR A 82 -4.02 -4.97 -13.32
N GLN A 83 -4.79 -5.07 -12.25
CA GLN A 83 -5.35 -3.93 -11.53
C GLN A 83 -4.44 -3.44 -10.40
N LEU A 84 -3.31 -4.09 -10.22
CA LEU A 84 -2.30 -3.75 -9.21
C LEU A 84 -0.98 -3.34 -9.86
N THR A 85 -0.23 -2.50 -9.16
CA THR A 85 1.14 -2.11 -9.52
C THR A 85 2.08 -2.35 -8.35
N ARG A 86 3.36 -2.56 -8.65
CA ARG A 86 4.42 -2.68 -7.65
C ARG A 86 4.84 -1.32 -7.06
N LYS A 87 4.44 -0.24 -7.69
CA LYS A 87 4.72 1.11 -7.18
C LYS A 87 4.13 1.25 -5.79
N ARG A 88 4.97 1.61 -4.82
CA ARG A 88 4.54 1.79 -3.44
C ARG A 88 3.93 3.16 -3.23
N SER A 89 2.82 3.18 -2.53
CA SER A 89 2.14 4.40 -2.09
C SER A 89 1.68 4.26 -0.64
N LEU A 90 1.31 5.36 -0.05
CA LEU A 90 0.67 5.42 1.26
C LEU A 90 -0.63 6.23 1.13
N LEU A 91 -1.62 5.87 1.93
CA LEU A 91 -2.83 6.66 2.11
C LEU A 91 -2.76 7.38 3.46
N ILE A 92 -2.77 8.69 3.43
CA ILE A 92 -2.82 9.52 4.63
C ILE A 92 -4.27 9.56 5.11
N LEU A 93 -4.53 9.01 6.29
CA LEU A 93 -5.86 8.88 6.89
C LEU A 93 -6.22 10.07 7.78
N ARG A 94 -5.24 10.73 8.36
CA ARG A 94 -5.37 11.94 9.18
C ARG A 94 -4.24 12.90 8.83
N ASP A 95 -4.51 14.18 8.97
CA ASP A 95 -3.54 15.24 8.68
C ASP A 95 -2.20 14.97 9.39
N THR A 96 -1.11 15.19 8.68
CA THR A 96 0.24 14.95 9.18
C THR A 96 1.19 16.05 8.74
N GLU A 97 2.21 16.28 9.56
CA GLU A 97 3.27 17.22 9.28
C GLU A 97 4.17 16.68 8.16
N LEU A 98 4.68 17.58 7.33
CA LEU A 98 5.71 17.29 6.33
C LEU A 98 7.01 17.99 6.73
N TYR A 99 8.06 17.22 6.88
CA TYR A 99 9.39 17.70 7.30
C TYR A 99 10.37 17.70 6.12
N ALA A 100 11.31 18.65 6.15
CA ALA A 100 12.38 18.74 5.15
C ALA A 100 13.44 17.65 5.33
N PHE A 101 13.68 17.22 6.56
CA PHE A 101 14.69 16.24 6.92
C PHE A 101 14.12 15.12 7.77
N LYS A 102 14.73 13.92 7.67
CA LYS A 102 14.39 12.80 8.56
C LYS A 102 14.94 13.09 9.96
N SER A 103 14.13 12.80 10.96
CA SER A 103 14.57 12.75 12.34
C SER A 103 14.92 11.33 12.76
N THR A 104 15.99 11.15 13.50
CA THR A 104 16.35 9.89 14.14
C THR A 104 15.77 9.75 15.55
N SER A 105 15.22 10.85 16.07
CA SER A 105 14.57 10.91 17.37
C SER A 105 13.34 11.81 17.30
N PRO A 106 12.19 11.41 17.92
CA PRO A 106 10.99 12.24 17.97
C PRO A 106 11.20 13.60 18.65
N ASP A 107 12.23 13.73 19.49
CA ASP A 107 12.57 14.96 20.20
C ASP A 107 13.63 15.80 19.48
N SER A 108 13.97 15.47 18.23
CA SER A 108 14.99 16.16 17.47
C SER A 108 14.49 17.53 16.98
N TRP A 109 15.01 18.58 17.56
CA TRP A 109 14.81 19.97 17.13
C TRP A 109 15.44 20.31 15.75
N LEU A 110 16.13 19.35 15.13
CA LEU A 110 16.65 19.46 13.75
C LEU A 110 15.60 19.19 12.67
N THR A 111 14.42 18.72 13.03
CA THR A 111 13.30 18.56 12.10
C THR A 111 12.67 19.91 11.78
N ILE A 112 12.89 20.39 10.56
CA ILE A 112 12.23 21.60 10.07
C ILE A 112 10.94 21.18 9.39
N GLN A 113 9.82 21.61 9.96
CA GLN A 113 8.53 21.44 9.32
C GLN A 113 8.48 22.25 8.03
N LYS A 114 8.21 21.57 6.92
CA LYS A 114 8.11 22.14 5.58
C LYS A 114 6.69 22.50 5.20
N GLY A 115 5.73 21.83 5.82
CA GLY A 115 4.32 21.98 5.52
C GLY A 115 3.48 20.94 6.23
N GLU A 116 2.30 20.74 5.70
CA GLU A 116 1.29 19.79 6.22
C GLU A 116 0.65 19.03 5.05
N ILE A 117 0.34 17.77 5.28
CA ILE A 117 -0.43 16.95 4.34
C ILE A 117 -1.83 16.79 4.92
N LEU A 118 -2.81 17.33 4.21
CA LEU A 118 -4.22 17.20 4.60
C LEU A 118 -4.78 15.86 4.11
N SER A 119 -5.50 15.19 4.98
CA SER A 119 -6.17 13.92 4.67
C SER A 119 -7.55 14.14 4.01
N PRO A 120 -8.07 13.18 3.22
CA PRO A 120 -7.35 12.00 2.73
C PRO A 120 -6.41 12.35 1.56
N LYS A 121 -5.22 11.75 1.55
CA LYS A 121 -4.25 11.99 0.46
C LYS A 121 -3.47 10.72 0.15
N ILE A 122 -3.35 10.40 -1.15
CA ILE A 122 -2.44 9.38 -1.64
C ILE A 122 -1.09 10.04 -1.93
N VAL A 123 -0.02 9.46 -1.39
CA VAL A 123 1.35 9.91 -1.61
C VAL A 123 2.20 8.76 -2.11
N ASN A 124 3.20 9.04 -2.93
CA ASN A 124 4.17 8.02 -3.33
C ASN A 124 5.14 7.78 -2.18
N LEU A 125 5.43 6.52 -1.87
CA LEU A 125 6.44 6.13 -0.92
C LEU A 125 7.79 6.01 -1.62
N LEU A 126 8.79 6.75 -1.16
CA LEU A 126 10.13 6.77 -1.72
C LEU A 126 11.13 6.01 -0.83
N GLU A 127 11.04 6.19 0.47
CA GLU A 127 11.98 5.57 1.42
C GLU A 127 11.28 5.26 2.73
N VAL A 128 11.66 4.18 3.39
CA VAL A 128 11.19 3.80 4.72
C VAL A 128 12.36 3.79 5.69
N THR A 129 12.16 4.40 6.84
CA THR A 129 13.04 4.26 8.01
C THR A 129 12.23 3.72 9.20
N PRO A 130 12.85 3.33 10.30
CA PRO A 130 12.11 2.87 11.48
C PRO A 130 11.08 3.87 12.02
N THR A 131 11.29 5.18 11.82
CA THR A 131 10.47 6.23 12.42
C THR A 131 9.79 7.16 11.44
N MET A 132 10.18 7.14 10.16
CA MET A 132 9.67 8.08 9.16
C MET A 132 9.54 7.43 7.78
N PHE A 133 8.65 8.01 6.96
CA PHE A 133 8.54 7.76 5.54
C PHE A 133 8.99 8.98 4.74
N LYS A 134 9.81 8.76 3.72
CA LYS A 134 10.01 9.76 2.67
C LYS A 134 8.94 9.60 1.61
N VAL A 135 8.26 10.68 1.30
CA VAL A 135 7.13 10.68 0.38
C VAL A 135 7.26 11.75 -0.68
N SER A 136 6.58 11.56 -1.80
CA SER A 136 6.37 12.59 -2.80
C SER A 136 4.89 12.81 -3.08
N ILE A 137 4.55 14.07 -3.30
CA ILE A 137 3.20 14.53 -3.62
C ILE A 137 3.28 15.29 -4.94
N ILE A 138 2.43 14.91 -5.88
CA ILE A 138 2.26 15.67 -7.12
C ILE A 138 1.10 16.65 -6.91
N ASN A 139 1.41 17.93 -6.88
CA ASN A 139 0.36 18.93 -6.95
C ASN A 139 0.02 19.24 -8.42
N GLY A 140 -1.21 19.66 -8.71
CA GLY A 140 -1.81 19.74 -10.05
C GLY A 140 -1.09 20.59 -11.11
N LYS A 141 0.11 21.11 -10.83
CA LYS A 141 0.95 21.88 -11.76
C LYS A 141 2.26 21.17 -12.13
N ARG A 142 2.31 19.85 -12.03
CA ARG A 142 3.52 19.01 -12.26
C ARG A 142 4.68 19.26 -11.28
N ASN A 143 4.47 20.01 -10.21
CA ASN A 143 5.49 20.19 -9.19
C ASN A 143 5.42 19.04 -8.20
N GLU A 144 6.51 18.28 -8.14
CA GLU A 144 6.68 17.23 -7.15
C GLU A 144 7.25 17.85 -5.87
N ILE A 145 6.56 17.63 -4.76
CA ILE A 145 7.03 18.02 -3.42
C ILE A 145 7.48 16.74 -2.71
N LYS A 146 8.73 16.70 -2.28
CA LYS A 146 9.30 15.61 -1.49
C LYS A 146 9.51 16.05 -0.04
N GLY A 147 9.32 15.12 0.88
CA GLY A 147 9.56 15.38 2.30
C GLY A 147 9.38 14.12 3.14
N TRP A 148 9.50 14.29 4.43
CA TRP A 148 9.42 13.23 5.42
C TRP A 148 8.18 13.38 6.28
N ILE A 149 7.49 12.28 6.55
CA ILE A 149 6.34 12.22 7.45
C ILE A 149 6.59 11.21 8.57
N PRO A 150 5.99 11.38 9.75
CA PRO A 150 6.07 10.39 10.83
C PRO A 150 5.49 9.04 10.38
N ARG A 151 6.13 7.96 10.81
CA ARG A 151 5.67 6.60 10.62
C ARG A 151 4.79 6.20 11.81
N ASP A 152 3.49 6.42 11.67
CA ASP A 152 2.51 6.15 12.72
C ASP A 152 1.13 5.74 12.15
N GLU A 153 0.15 5.59 13.01
CA GLU A 153 -1.19 5.12 12.70
C GLU A 153 -2.03 6.07 11.82
N ARG A 154 -1.55 7.26 11.51
CA ARG A 154 -2.19 8.19 10.57
C ARG A 154 -2.04 7.77 9.12
N VAL A 155 -1.25 6.73 8.87
CA VAL A 155 -0.88 6.29 7.53
C VAL A 155 -1.31 4.84 7.31
N TRP A 156 -1.97 4.59 6.20
CA TRP A 156 -2.25 3.24 5.69
C TRP A 156 -1.25 2.87 4.58
N GLY A 157 -0.76 1.65 4.61
CA GLY A 157 0.22 1.15 3.64
C GLY A 157 1.59 0.86 4.24
N ASP A 158 1.73 1.01 5.55
CA ASP A 158 2.94 0.65 6.28
C ASP A 158 3.10 -0.88 6.37
N ASN A 159 4.27 -1.37 5.98
CA ASN A 159 4.68 -2.73 6.27
C ASN A 159 5.70 -2.71 7.42
N PRO A 160 5.35 -3.18 8.63
CA PRO A 160 6.23 -3.14 9.79
C PRO A 160 7.56 -3.89 9.61
N LYS A 161 7.62 -4.83 8.65
CA LYS A 161 8.84 -5.57 8.31
C LYS A 161 9.84 -4.75 7.49
N GLU A 162 9.41 -3.66 6.88
CA GLU A 162 10.27 -2.75 6.14
C GLU A 162 10.90 -1.76 7.12
N LEU A 163 12.18 -1.91 7.43
CA LEU A 163 12.87 -1.07 8.42
C LEU A 163 13.67 0.05 7.77
N ASP A 164 14.50 -0.29 6.80
CA ASP A 164 15.26 0.65 5.99
C ASP A 164 15.20 0.18 4.54
N LYS A 165 14.49 0.92 3.72
CA LYS A 165 14.28 0.55 2.33
C LYS A 165 14.07 1.78 1.45
N ASP A 166 14.73 1.75 0.30
CA ASP A 166 14.58 2.70 -0.78
C ASP A 166 13.71 2.07 -1.88
N PHE A 167 12.81 2.85 -2.44
CA PHE A 167 11.89 2.45 -3.50
C PHE A 167 12.05 3.29 -4.78
N ASP A 168 13.06 4.19 -4.81
CA ASP A 168 13.40 4.99 -5.99
C ASP A 168 14.09 4.15 -7.08
#